data_cb7aba41fe88e6741734b5443cd6980f
#
_entry.id   cb7aba41fe88e6741734b5443cd6980f
#
_cell.length_a   1.000
_cell.length_b   1.000
_cell.length_c   1.000
_cell.angle_alpha   90.00
_cell.angle_beta   90.00
_cell.angle_gamma   90.00
#
_symmetry.space_group_name_H-M   'P 1'
#
loop_
_entity.id
_entity.type
_entity.pdbx_description
1 polymer ?
#
loop_
_entity_poly.entity_id
_entity_poly.type
_entity_poly.pdbx_seq_one_letter_code
_entity_poly.pdbx_strand_id
1 'polypeptide(L)'
;MDALPEERARAQRACWEFNRLPPDARAERTALLRGLFGRTGEHLHIEEPFHCDLGYNIEVGEWFYANYNCVILDVCRVTIGDNVMFAPNVAIYAAGHPVHPAARNSGYEYGQPVAIGNNVWLGGNTVVTPGVTIGDNVVVGAGSVVTRDIPANVVAAGNPCRVLRAITEADADYYFKDRKFDVDWHAEL
;
A
#
# COMPACT_ATOMS: atom_id res chain seq x y z
N MET A 1 0.33 19.38 25.56
CA MET A 1 1.43 19.39 24.56
C MET A 1 1.01 18.44 23.45
N ASP A 2 1.15 18.87 22.24
CA ASP A 2 0.78 18.05 21.07
C ASP A 2 1.81 16.92 20.94
N ALA A 3 1.39 15.65 21.08
CA ALA A 3 2.28 14.50 21.03
C ALA A 3 2.74 14.16 19.59
N LEU A 4 2.09 14.73 18.59
CA LEU A 4 2.28 14.42 17.17
C LEU A 4 3.74 14.59 16.67
N PRO A 5 4.49 15.63 17.05
CA PRO A 5 5.89 15.76 16.62
C PRO A 5 6.79 14.64 17.16
N GLU A 6 6.55 14.17 18.38
CA GLU A 6 7.31 13.06 18.99
C GLU A 6 6.96 11.72 18.34
N GLU A 7 5.69 11.52 18.01
CA GLU A 7 5.20 10.32 17.30
C GLU A 7 5.78 10.23 15.88
N ARG A 8 5.78 11.33 15.12
CA ARG A 8 6.45 11.42 13.82
C ARG A 8 7.95 11.15 13.93
N ALA A 9 8.62 11.73 14.91
CA ALA A 9 10.05 11.49 15.15
C ALA A 9 10.35 10.02 15.50
N ARG A 10 9.45 9.35 16.23
CA ARG A 10 9.53 7.90 16.50
C ARG A 10 9.46 7.08 15.20
N ALA A 11 8.46 7.35 14.36
CA ALA A 11 8.29 6.66 13.09
C ALA A 11 9.46 6.89 12.13
N GLN A 12 9.95 8.13 12.04
CA GLN A 12 11.12 8.48 11.24
C GLN A 12 12.38 7.72 11.69
N ARG A 13 12.61 7.59 13.01
CA ARG A 13 13.74 6.80 13.52
C ARG A 13 13.61 5.32 13.18
N ALA A 14 12.40 4.74 13.31
CA ALA A 14 12.16 3.35 12.97
C ALA A 14 12.37 3.09 11.46
N CYS A 15 11.86 3.96 10.59
CA CYS A 15 12.10 3.88 9.15
C CYS A 15 13.59 4.05 8.81
N TRP A 16 14.29 4.98 9.48
CA TRP A 16 15.73 5.19 9.27
C TRP A 16 16.55 3.95 9.66
N GLU A 17 16.21 3.29 10.76
CA GLU A 17 16.85 2.05 11.21
C GLU A 17 16.54 0.90 10.23
N PHE A 18 15.26 0.68 9.90
CA PHE A 18 14.82 -0.31 8.95
C PHE A 18 15.56 -0.22 7.60
N ASN A 19 15.65 0.99 7.06
CA ASN A 19 16.26 1.25 5.75
C ASN A 19 17.79 1.08 5.72
N ARG A 20 18.43 0.84 6.87
CA ARG A 20 19.88 0.64 7.01
C ARG A 20 20.29 -0.75 7.43
N LEU A 21 19.34 -1.57 7.85
CA LEU A 21 19.63 -2.97 8.14
C LEU A 21 20.09 -3.70 6.87
N PRO A 22 21.07 -4.60 7.00
CA PRO A 22 21.50 -5.40 5.87
C PRO A 22 20.35 -6.27 5.32
N PRO A 23 20.36 -6.60 4.01
CA PRO A 23 19.26 -7.34 3.36
C PRO A 23 18.98 -8.72 3.95
N ASP A 24 19.96 -9.34 4.59
CA ASP A 24 19.87 -10.65 5.25
C ASP A 24 19.34 -10.58 6.69
N ALA A 25 19.24 -9.39 7.30
CA ALA A 25 18.66 -9.17 8.63
C ALA A 25 17.12 -9.22 8.64
N ARG A 26 16.53 -10.26 8.06
CA ARG A 26 15.07 -10.36 7.85
C ARG A 26 14.27 -10.34 9.14
N ALA A 27 14.75 -11.03 10.17
CA ALA A 27 14.05 -11.11 11.46
C ALA A 27 13.99 -9.74 12.15
N GLU A 28 15.09 -9.01 12.17
CA GLU A 28 15.20 -7.66 12.74
C GLU A 28 14.34 -6.66 11.99
N ARG A 29 14.35 -6.73 10.66
CA ARG A 29 13.51 -5.88 9.78
C ARG A 29 12.03 -6.11 10.07
N THR A 30 11.61 -7.38 10.15
CA THR A 30 10.23 -7.74 10.48
C THR A 30 9.85 -7.29 11.89
N ALA A 31 10.75 -7.42 12.87
CA ALA A 31 10.50 -6.97 14.24
C ALA A 31 10.31 -5.45 14.33
N LEU A 32 11.10 -4.66 13.60
CA LEU A 32 10.93 -3.20 13.52
C LEU A 32 9.57 -2.81 12.94
N LEU A 33 9.15 -3.45 11.84
CA LEU A 33 7.85 -3.17 11.22
C LEU A 33 6.68 -3.54 12.13
N ARG A 34 6.77 -4.68 12.85
CA ARG A 34 5.76 -5.08 13.85
C ARG A 34 5.67 -4.12 15.03
N GLY A 35 6.80 -3.54 15.43
CA GLY A 35 6.84 -2.49 16.47
C GLY A 35 6.37 -1.12 15.99
N LEU A 36 6.37 -0.89 14.69
CA LEU A 36 5.98 0.37 14.06
C LEU A 36 4.51 0.40 13.68
N PHE A 37 3.99 -0.67 13.06
CA PHE A 37 2.62 -0.75 12.56
C PHE A 37 1.62 -1.02 13.68
N GLY A 38 0.38 -0.58 13.49
CA GLY A 38 -0.72 -0.83 14.43
C GLY A 38 -1.12 -2.31 14.48
N ARG A 39 -1.06 -3.00 13.33
CA ARG A 39 -1.31 -4.44 13.22
C ARG A 39 -0.59 -5.02 12.02
N THR A 40 -0.07 -6.25 12.18
CA THR A 40 0.51 -7.02 11.07
C THR A 40 0.05 -8.47 11.15
N GLY A 41 0.03 -9.17 10.00
CA GLY A 41 0.00 -10.62 9.95
C GLY A 41 1.34 -11.24 10.38
N GLU A 42 1.41 -12.57 10.36
CA GLU A 42 2.66 -13.30 10.64
C GLU A 42 3.65 -13.19 9.48
N HIS A 43 3.13 -13.21 8.26
CA HIS A 43 3.93 -13.14 7.04
C HIS A 43 3.81 -11.75 6.45
N LEU A 44 4.86 -10.95 6.62
CA LEU A 44 4.97 -9.66 5.93
C LEU A 44 6.40 -9.47 5.43
N HIS A 45 6.52 -8.84 4.27
CA HIS A 45 7.81 -8.46 3.70
C HIS A 45 7.73 -7.08 3.05
N ILE A 46 8.66 -6.21 3.42
CA ILE A 46 8.80 -4.89 2.83
C ILE A 46 10.26 -4.72 2.40
N GLU A 47 10.46 -4.33 1.14
CA GLU A 47 11.78 -3.95 0.64
C GLU A 47 12.10 -2.49 1.02
N GLU A 48 13.37 -2.19 1.23
CA GLU A 48 13.84 -0.84 1.51
C GLU A 48 14.12 -0.03 0.23
N PRO A 49 14.05 1.30 0.32
CA PRO A 49 13.58 2.07 1.47
C PRO A 49 12.06 2.10 1.60
N PHE A 50 11.57 2.15 2.84
CA PHE A 50 10.17 2.36 3.19
C PHE A 50 10.02 3.59 4.08
N HIS A 51 8.93 4.34 3.93
CA HIS A 51 8.61 5.52 4.75
C HIS A 51 7.13 5.58 5.13
N CYS A 52 6.87 6.07 6.33
CA CYS A 52 5.52 6.39 6.79
C CYS A 52 5.54 7.63 7.71
N ASP A 53 4.37 8.18 8.03
CA ASP A 53 4.26 9.32 8.94
C ASP A 53 4.28 8.90 10.41
N LEU A 54 3.42 8.00 10.82
CA LEU A 54 3.18 7.61 12.21
C LEU A 54 3.41 6.10 12.44
N GLY A 55 3.08 5.29 11.45
CA GLY A 55 3.19 3.83 11.45
C GLY A 55 2.03 3.14 12.16
N TYR A 56 1.61 3.60 13.32
CA TYR A 56 0.58 2.93 14.13
C TYR A 56 -0.83 3.00 13.52
N ASN A 57 -1.07 3.83 12.52
CA ASN A 57 -2.31 3.85 11.76
C ASN A 57 -2.31 2.88 10.57
N ILE A 58 -1.20 2.16 10.33
CA ILE A 58 -1.07 1.15 9.28
C ILE A 58 -1.43 -0.20 9.86
N GLU A 59 -2.42 -0.84 9.25
CA GLU A 59 -2.80 -2.23 9.55
C GLU A 59 -2.66 -3.06 8.27
N VAL A 60 -1.90 -4.16 8.32
CA VAL A 60 -1.74 -5.08 7.19
C VAL A 60 -2.13 -6.50 7.60
N GLY A 61 -2.71 -7.24 6.66
CA GLY A 61 -3.07 -8.65 6.82
C GLY A 61 -1.91 -9.61 6.59
N GLU A 62 -2.26 -10.87 6.36
CA GLU A 62 -1.29 -11.93 6.07
C GLU A 62 -0.73 -11.80 4.65
N TRP A 63 0.52 -12.23 4.48
CA TRP A 63 1.19 -12.26 3.19
C TRP A 63 1.26 -10.90 2.49
N PHE A 64 1.39 -9.82 3.28
CA PHE A 64 1.62 -8.49 2.73
C PHE A 64 3.03 -8.37 2.19
N TYR A 65 3.15 -7.96 0.93
CA TYR A 65 4.42 -7.67 0.27
C TYR A 65 4.45 -6.23 -0.27
N ALA A 66 5.49 -5.47 0.04
CA ALA A 66 5.76 -4.19 -0.59
C ALA A 66 7.18 -4.15 -1.16
N ASN A 67 7.27 -3.77 -2.42
CA ASN A 67 8.52 -3.62 -3.15
C ASN A 67 9.20 -2.28 -2.80
N TYR A 68 10.34 -1.98 -3.43
CA TYR A 68 11.20 -0.82 -3.16
C TYR A 68 10.46 0.52 -3.22
N ASN A 69 10.88 1.46 -2.37
CA ASN A 69 10.45 2.87 -2.37
C ASN A 69 8.95 3.06 -2.09
N CYS A 70 8.29 2.17 -1.38
CA CYS A 70 6.90 2.37 -1.00
C CYS A 70 6.77 3.39 0.14
N VAL A 71 5.70 4.21 0.06
CA VAL A 71 5.41 5.26 1.04
C VAL A 71 3.95 5.14 1.49
N ILE A 72 3.70 5.18 2.80
CA ILE A 72 2.35 5.24 3.36
C ILE A 72 2.26 6.44 4.31
N LEU A 73 1.59 7.52 3.88
CA LEU A 73 1.33 8.68 4.73
C LEU A 73 0.07 8.43 5.56
N ASP A 74 0.28 7.88 6.73
CA ASP A 74 -0.76 7.37 7.63
C ASP A 74 -1.19 8.38 8.71
N VAL A 75 -1.43 9.62 8.33
CA VAL A 75 -2.08 10.63 9.23
C VAL A 75 -3.47 10.15 9.67
N CYS A 76 -4.12 9.34 8.85
CA CYS A 76 -5.36 8.62 9.16
C CYS A 76 -5.19 7.13 8.90
N ARG A 77 -6.13 6.31 9.38
CA ARG A 77 -6.07 4.86 9.26
C ARG A 77 -5.90 4.39 7.82
N VAL A 78 -4.95 3.47 7.60
CA VAL A 78 -4.73 2.73 6.36
C VAL A 78 -4.86 1.25 6.67
N THR A 79 -5.89 0.59 6.13
CA THR A 79 -6.10 -0.86 6.28
C THR A 79 -5.82 -1.57 4.98
N ILE A 80 -5.05 -2.65 5.05
CA ILE A 80 -4.63 -3.46 3.92
C ILE A 80 -4.94 -4.92 4.29
N GLY A 81 -5.66 -5.62 3.41
CA GLY A 81 -6.08 -7.01 3.62
C GLY A 81 -4.96 -8.03 3.42
N ASP A 82 -5.37 -9.28 3.25
CA ASP A 82 -4.47 -10.42 3.06
C ASP A 82 -4.03 -10.55 1.59
N ASN A 83 -2.84 -11.14 1.36
CA ASN A 83 -2.30 -11.41 0.02
C ASN A 83 -2.22 -10.15 -0.87
N VAL A 84 -1.80 -9.03 -0.30
CA VAL A 84 -1.68 -7.76 -1.02
C VAL A 84 -0.24 -7.54 -1.44
N MET A 85 -0.06 -7.18 -2.72
CA MET A 85 1.25 -6.88 -3.29
C MET A 85 1.33 -5.44 -3.79
N PHE A 86 2.33 -4.71 -3.31
CA PHE A 86 2.73 -3.41 -3.84
C PHE A 86 3.99 -3.56 -4.68
N ALA A 87 3.92 -3.13 -5.93
CA ALA A 87 5.09 -3.01 -6.80
C ALA A 87 5.93 -1.77 -6.43
N PRO A 88 7.11 -1.53 -7.03
CA PRO A 88 7.96 -0.40 -6.66
C PRO A 88 7.28 0.95 -6.76
N ASN A 89 7.63 1.84 -5.82
CA ASN A 89 7.15 3.24 -5.77
C ASN A 89 5.63 3.38 -5.58
N VAL A 90 4.95 2.40 -4.98
CA VAL A 90 3.55 2.56 -4.60
C VAL A 90 3.44 3.54 -3.44
N ALA A 91 2.51 4.49 -3.56
CA ALA A 91 2.28 5.52 -2.56
C ALA A 91 0.81 5.54 -2.11
N ILE A 92 0.59 5.40 -0.81
CA ILE A 92 -0.74 5.51 -0.17
C ILE A 92 -0.77 6.79 0.65
N TYR A 93 -1.68 7.69 0.31
CA TYR A 93 -1.82 8.96 0.99
C TYR A 93 -3.17 9.04 1.71
N ALA A 94 -3.15 8.94 3.04
CA ALA A 94 -4.34 9.17 3.87
C ALA A 94 -4.41 10.63 4.39
N ALA A 95 -3.53 11.50 3.90
CA ALA A 95 -3.39 12.90 4.28
C ALA A 95 -3.66 13.85 3.11
N GLY A 96 -4.16 15.03 3.40
CA GLY A 96 -4.35 16.09 2.42
C GLY A 96 -4.44 17.48 3.04
N HIS A 97 -4.38 18.50 2.18
CA HIS A 97 -4.47 19.90 2.56
C HIS A 97 -5.60 20.63 1.84
N PRO A 98 -6.16 21.69 2.41
CA PRO A 98 -7.17 22.52 1.75
C PRO A 98 -6.68 23.07 0.40
N VAL A 99 -7.58 23.10 -0.59
CA VAL A 99 -7.28 23.66 -1.90
C VAL A 99 -7.04 25.17 -1.83
N HIS A 100 -7.84 25.90 -1.02
CA HIS A 100 -7.70 27.34 -0.87
C HIS A 100 -6.37 27.70 -0.17
N PRO A 101 -5.54 28.57 -0.76
CA PRO A 101 -4.19 28.85 -0.26
C PRO A 101 -4.16 29.42 1.15
N ALA A 102 -5.06 30.31 1.53
CA ALA A 102 -5.10 30.88 2.87
C ALA A 102 -5.39 29.80 3.94
N ALA A 103 -6.32 28.88 3.66
CA ALA A 103 -6.61 27.76 4.55
C ALA A 103 -5.42 26.79 4.64
N ARG A 104 -4.78 26.46 3.52
CA ARG A 104 -3.59 25.60 3.51
C ARG A 104 -2.40 26.22 4.24
N ASN A 105 -2.17 27.51 4.04
CA ASN A 105 -1.05 28.24 4.65
C ASN A 105 -1.23 28.45 6.17
N SER A 106 -2.44 28.22 6.71
CA SER A 106 -2.64 28.17 8.18
C SER A 106 -2.08 26.90 8.82
N GLY A 107 -1.56 25.95 8.01
CA GLY A 107 -1.06 24.67 8.48
C GLY A 107 -2.14 23.60 8.61
N TYR A 108 -3.38 23.85 8.13
CA TYR A 108 -4.44 22.86 8.22
C TYR A 108 -4.14 21.64 7.36
N GLU A 109 -4.20 20.47 7.97
CA GLU A 109 -4.07 19.15 7.36
C GLU A 109 -5.31 18.32 7.72
N TYR A 110 -5.77 17.46 6.86
CA TYR A 110 -6.85 16.52 7.14
C TYR A 110 -6.43 15.10 6.78
N GLY A 111 -6.98 14.13 7.51
CA GLY A 111 -6.88 12.70 7.19
C GLY A 111 -8.19 12.14 6.68
N GLN A 112 -8.12 11.25 5.69
CA GLN A 112 -9.23 10.41 5.25
C GLN A 112 -8.72 8.97 5.14
N PRO A 113 -9.42 7.98 5.75
CA PRO A 113 -8.94 6.62 5.78
C PRO A 113 -8.86 6.03 4.37
N VAL A 114 -7.87 5.17 4.16
CA VAL A 114 -7.75 4.36 2.94
C VAL A 114 -7.94 2.90 3.32
N ALA A 115 -8.74 2.17 2.54
CA ALA A 115 -8.96 0.74 2.72
C ALA A 115 -8.61 -0.02 1.43
N ILE A 116 -7.82 -1.08 1.56
CA ILE A 116 -7.45 -1.98 0.47
C ILE A 116 -7.85 -3.39 0.90
N GLY A 117 -8.67 -4.05 0.09
CA GLY A 117 -9.17 -5.40 0.33
C GLY A 117 -8.10 -6.48 0.17
N ASN A 118 -8.56 -7.73 0.07
CA ASN A 118 -7.70 -8.90 -0.06
C ASN A 118 -7.31 -9.15 -1.53
N ASN A 119 -6.19 -9.86 -1.76
CA ASN A 119 -5.73 -10.27 -3.09
C ASN A 119 -5.59 -9.08 -4.06
N VAL A 120 -5.07 -7.96 -3.61
CA VAL A 120 -4.91 -6.76 -4.42
C VAL A 120 -3.46 -6.63 -4.89
N TRP A 121 -3.28 -6.38 -6.17
CA TRP A 121 -1.99 -6.01 -6.73
C TRP A 121 -1.99 -4.57 -7.23
N LEU A 122 -1.17 -3.72 -6.60
CA LEU A 122 -0.91 -2.36 -7.07
C LEU A 122 0.37 -2.34 -7.91
N GLY A 123 0.24 -2.04 -9.19
CA GLY A 123 1.35 -1.89 -10.14
C GLY A 123 2.26 -0.71 -9.77
N GLY A 124 3.50 -0.75 -10.25
CA GLY A 124 4.51 0.25 -9.90
C GLY A 124 4.08 1.69 -10.17
N ASN A 125 4.53 2.62 -9.32
CA ASN A 125 4.17 4.04 -9.37
C ASN A 125 2.65 4.31 -9.23
N THR A 126 1.89 3.39 -8.63
CA THR A 126 0.49 3.65 -8.28
C THR A 126 0.42 4.59 -7.09
N VAL A 127 -0.44 5.60 -7.19
CA VAL A 127 -0.78 6.51 -6.09
C VAL A 127 -2.24 6.31 -5.71
N VAL A 128 -2.51 6.12 -4.41
CA VAL A 128 -3.87 6.07 -3.85
C VAL A 128 -4.09 7.32 -3.01
N THR A 129 -5.16 8.08 -3.33
CA THR A 129 -5.46 9.35 -2.66
C THR A 129 -6.35 9.15 -1.42
N PRO A 130 -6.44 10.15 -0.53
CA PRO A 130 -7.22 10.05 0.70
C PRO A 130 -8.68 9.66 0.47
N GLY A 131 -9.22 8.81 1.34
CA GLY A 131 -10.62 8.42 1.36
C GLY A 131 -11.01 7.31 0.38
N VAL A 132 -10.04 6.70 -0.32
CA VAL A 132 -10.30 5.66 -1.32
C VAL A 132 -10.44 4.29 -0.67
N THR A 133 -11.44 3.54 -1.15
CA THR A 133 -11.58 2.10 -0.89
C THR A 133 -11.33 1.29 -2.17
N ILE A 134 -10.43 0.31 -2.11
CA ILE A 134 -10.19 -0.68 -3.17
C ILE A 134 -10.73 -2.02 -2.68
N GLY A 135 -11.66 -2.62 -3.45
CA GLY A 135 -12.27 -3.91 -3.12
C GLY A 135 -11.31 -5.10 -3.27
N ASP A 136 -11.80 -6.29 -2.98
CA ASP A 136 -11.03 -7.53 -3.09
C ASP A 136 -10.75 -7.91 -4.56
N ASN A 137 -9.68 -8.69 -4.78
CA ASN A 137 -9.34 -9.24 -6.09
C ASN A 137 -9.18 -8.14 -7.16
N VAL A 138 -8.45 -7.07 -6.86
CA VAL A 138 -8.23 -5.94 -7.77
C VAL A 138 -6.79 -5.91 -8.26
N VAL A 139 -6.62 -5.68 -9.55
CA VAL A 139 -5.33 -5.34 -10.15
C VAL A 139 -5.36 -3.89 -10.61
N VAL A 140 -4.43 -3.09 -10.09
CA VAL A 140 -4.23 -1.70 -10.55
C VAL A 140 -2.98 -1.63 -11.41
N GLY A 141 -3.14 -1.22 -12.67
CA GLY A 141 -2.03 -1.07 -13.63
C GLY A 141 -1.04 0.01 -13.20
N ALA A 142 0.24 -0.19 -13.56
CA ALA A 142 1.32 0.74 -13.22
C ALA A 142 1.07 2.17 -13.68
N GLY A 143 1.57 3.16 -12.91
CA GLY A 143 1.42 4.59 -13.20
C GLY A 143 0.01 5.15 -12.94
N SER A 144 -0.83 4.41 -12.24
CA SER A 144 -2.22 4.83 -11.97
C SER A 144 -2.30 5.80 -10.80
N VAL A 145 -3.27 6.73 -10.87
CA VAL A 145 -3.67 7.59 -9.74
C VAL A 145 -5.12 7.29 -9.37
N VAL A 146 -5.29 6.59 -8.25
CA VAL A 146 -6.59 6.14 -7.76
C VAL A 146 -7.21 7.25 -6.92
N THR A 147 -8.22 7.93 -7.49
CA THR A 147 -8.89 9.09 -6.88
C THR A 147 -10.33 8.81 -6.47
N ARG A 148 -10.81 7.57 -6.66
CA ARG A 148 -12.17 7.11 -6.33
C ARG A 148 -12.12 5.62 -6.00
N ASP A 149 -13.13 5.15 -5.32
CA ASP A 149 -13.29 3.75 -4.98
C ASP A 149 -13.24 2.84 -6.22
N ILE A 150 -12.62 1.68 -6.04
CA ILE A 150 -12.55 0.63 -7.07
C ILE A 150 -13.33 -0.59 -6.54
N PRO A 151 -14.35 -1.07 -7.28
CA PRO A 151 -15.10 -2.25 -6.88
C PRO A 151 -14.23 -3.51 -6.96
N ALA A 152 -14.66 -4.58 -6.28
CA ALA A 152 -13.96 -5.87 -6.31
C ALA A 152 -13.96 -6.54 -7.69
N ASN A 153 -13.03 -7.47 -7.91
CA ASN A 153 -12.94 -8.35 -9.06
C ASN A 153 -12.72 -7.63 -10.40
N VAL A 154 -11.88 -6.59 -10.42
CA VAL A 154 -11.63 -5.79 -11.62
C VAL A 154 -10.14 -5.52 -11.86
N VAL A 155 -9.83 -5.25 -13.12
CA VAL A 155 -8.59 -4.59 -13.54
C VAL A 155 -8.91 -3.12 -13.76
N ALA A 156 -8.13 -2.24 -13.15
CA ALA A 156 -8.26 -0.79 -13.27
C ALA A 156 -6.90 -0.17 -13.63
N ALA A 157 -6.86 0.95 -14.35
CA ALA A 157 -5.62 1.65 -14.63
C ALA A 157 -5.85 3.11 -15.06
N GLY A 158 -4.77 3.87 -15.09
CA GLY A 158 -4.70 5.22 -15.67
C GLY A 158 -4.65 6.36 -14.64
N ASN A 159 -4.52 7.56 -15.16
CA ASN A 159 -4.57 8.82 -14.39
C ASN A 159 -5.58 9.79 -15.02
N PRO A 160 -6.74 10.01 -14.37
CA PRO A 160 -7.24 9.31 -13.19
C PRO A 160 -7.58 7.84 -13.48
N CYS A 161 -7.38 6.97 -12.48
CA CYS A 161 -7.63 5.53 -12.59
C CYS A 161 -9.11 5.23 -12.88
N ARG A 162 -9.35 4.27 -13.78
CA ARG A 162 -10.69 3.80 -14.16
C ARG A 162 -10.70 2.29 -14.28
N VAL A 163 -11.85 1.68 -13.97
CA VAL A 163 -12.09 0.26 -14.24
C VAL A 163 -12.00 0.04 -15.75
N LEU A 164 -11.20 -0.93 -16.16
CA LEU A 164 -11.02 -1.33 -17.54
C LEU A 164 -11.88 -2.53 -17.90
N ARG A 165 -11.91 -3.54 -17.02
CA ARG A 165 -12.67 -4.78 -17.19
C ARG A 165 -12.83 -5.55 -15.89
N ALA A 166 -13.74 -6.50 -15.86
CA ALA A 166 -13.79 -7.51 -14.81
C ALA A 166 -12.62 -8.51 -14.95
N ILE A 167 -12.23 -9.11 -13.83
CA ILE A 167 -11.42 -10.32 -13.79
C ILE A 167 -12.39 -11.52 -13.95
N THR A 168 -12.02 -12.49 -14.77
CA THR A 168 -12.84 -13.65 -15.10
C THR A 168 -12.04 -14.94 -14.92
N GLU A 169 -12.70 -16.11 -14.90
CA GLU A 169 -12.03 -17.42 -14.82
C GLU A 169 -11.00 -17.62 -15.95
N ALA A 170 -11.25 -17.04 -17.12
CA ALA A 170 -10.30 -17.13 -18.23
C ALA A 170 -8.94 -16.47 -17.94
N ASP A 171 -8.87 -15.53 -16.99
CA ASP A 171 -7.61 -14.91 -16.58
C ASP A 171 -6.68 -15.91 -15.86
N ALA A 172 -7.22 -17.01 -15.32
CA ALA A 172 -6.44 -18.06 -14.68
C ALA A 172 -5.60 -18.90 -15.68
N ASP A 173 -5.95 -18.89 -16.96
CA ASP A 173 -5.23 -19.65 -17.99
C ASP A 173 -3.96 -18.94 -18.47
N TYR A 174 -3.80 -17.64 -18.19
CA TYR A 174 -2.76 -16.83 -18.79
C TYR A 174 -1.94 -16.06 -17.74
N TYR A 175 -0.61 -16.14 -17.83
CA TYR A 175 0.25 -15.34 -16.97
C TYR A 175 0.57 -13.94 -17.55
N PHE A 176 0.45 -13.76 -18.88
CA PHE A 176 0.66 -12.47 -19.54
C PHE A 176 0.05 -12.45 -20.94
N LYS A 177 -0.92 -11.55 -21.18
CA LYS A 177 -1.62 -11.41 -22.47
C LYS A 177 -2.19 -12.74 -22.97
N ASP A 178 -1.65 -13.25 -24.09
CA ASP A 178 -2.01 -14.51 -24.74
C ASP A 178 -1.09 -15.69 -24.36
N ARG A 179 -0.17 -15.49 -23.41
CA ARG A 179 0.77 -16.50 -22.96
C ARG A 179 0.16 -17.35 -21.84
N LYS A 180 -0.06 -18.61 -22.14
CA LYS A 180 -0.53 -19.58 -21.18
C LYS A 180 0.58 -20.04 -20.25
N PHE A 181 0.18 -20.48 -19.05
CA PHE A 181 1.09 -21.15 -18.13
C PHE A 181 1.61 -22.45 -18.77
N ASP A 182 2.88 -22.71 -18.60
CA ASP A 182 3.60 -23.94 -19.00
C ASP A 182 3.86 -24.87 -17.80
N VAL A 183 3.37 -24.50 -16.64
CA VAL A 183 3.43 -25.23 -15.37
C VAL A 183 2.03 -25.34 -14.76
N ASP A 184 1.80 -26.41 -14.00
CA ASP A 184 0.59 -26.55 -13.19
C ASP A 184 0.73 -25.77 -11.87
N TRP A 185 0.43 -24.48 -11.89
CA TRP A 185 0.50 -23.62 -10.72
C TRP A 185 -0.53 -23.98 -9.64
N HIS A 186 -1.57 -24.76 -9.97
CA HIS A 186 -2.54 -25.27 -8.99
C HIS A 186 -1.94 -26.35 -8.07
N ALA A 187 -0.89 -27.04 -8.53
CA ALA A 187 -0.28 -28.10 -7.75
C ALA A 187 0.62 -27.59 -6.60
N GLU A 188 0.90 -26.29 -6.57
CA GLU A 188 1.78 -25.65 -5.58
C GLU A 188 1.01 -24.83 -4.52
N LEU A 189 -0.33 -24.77 -4.58
CA LEU A 189 -1.19 -24.14 -3.60
C LEU A 189 -1.69 -25.16 -2.56
#